data_0f2cb94240c7fb5a4dff339ac4f3525e
#
_entry.id   0f2cb94240c7fb5a4dff339ac4f3525e
#
_cell.length_a   1.000
_cell.length_b   1.000
_cell.length_c   1.000
_cell.angle_alpha   90.00
_cell.angle_beta   90.00
_cell.angle_gamma   90.00
#
_symmetry.space_group_name_H-M   'P 1'
#
loop_
_entity.id
_entity.type
_entity.pdbx_description
1 polymer ?
#
loop_
_entity_poly.entity_id
_entity_poly.type
_entity_poly.pdbx_seq_one_letter_code
_entity_poly.pdbx_strand_id
1 'polypeptide(L)'
;MSSLSKAAKSLWGKKAIKNGQELWLPLIAHLIDTKNVINWLYNHWLSDKEQLIIESSLPNQNIHALVKFLGCVHDYGKCIPAFQGKPSYQRSKVLDQDLLERLLRQGLSRNVTRRCLCEL
;
A
#
# COMPACT_ATOMS: atom_id res chain seq x y z
N MET A 1 -5.09 19.41 -5.73
CA MET A 1 -4.99 17.95 -5.44
C MET A 1 -6.07 17.24 -6.20
N SER A 2 -5.71 16.37 -7.11
CA SER A 2 -6.69 15.47 -7.72
C SER A 2 -7.34 14.63 -6.61
N SER A 3 -8.66 14.66 -6.51
CA SER A 3 -9.37 13.84 -5.53
C SER A 3 -9.18 12.37 -5.89
N LEU A 4 -8.62 11.59 -4.99
CA LEU A 4 -8.50 10.15 -5.15
C LEU A 4 -9.87 9.52 -5.40
N SER A 5 -9.95 8.58 -6.33
CA SER A 5 -11.20 7.88 -6.64
C SER A 5 -11.74 7.13 -5.42
N LYS A 6 -13.04 6.93 -5.36
CA LYS A 6 -13.68 6.14 -4.30
C LYS A 6 -13.17 4.70 -4.29
N ALA A 7 -12.88 4.13 -5.48
CA ALA A 7 -12.31 2.80 -5.62
C ALA A 7 -10.91 2.70 -4.98
N ALA A 8 -10.02 3.66 -5.24
CA ALA A 8 -8.70 3.69 -4.62
C ALA A 8 -8.78 3.82 -3.09
N LYS A 9 -9.74 4.58 -2.58
CA LYS A 9 -9.95 4.75 -1.13
C LYS A 9 -10.59 3.53 -0.45
N SER A 10 -11.18 2.61 -1.21
CA SER A 10 -11.83 1.40 -0.65
C SER A 10 -10.86 0.26 -0.38
N LEU A 11 -9.69 0.25 -1.00
CA LEU A 11 -8.65 -0.75 -0.78
C LEU A 11 -7.98 -0.53 0.59
N TRP A 12 -7.88 -1.58 1.40
CA TRP A 12 -7.20 -1.48 2.69
C TRP A 12 -5.73 -1.92 2.61
N GLY A 13 -4.87 -1.23 3.35
CA GLY A 13 -3.45 -1.57 3.49
C GLY A 13 -3.12 -2.24 4.82
N LYS A 14 -3.79 -1.82 5.88
CA LYS A 14 -3.66 -2.39 7.24
C LYS A 14 -5.00 -2.46 7.92
N LYS A 15 -5.16 -3.49 8.76
CA LYS A 15 -6.28 -3.67 9.68
C LYS A 15 -5.75 -3.95 11.08
N ALA A 16 -6.39 -3.41 12.10
CA ALA A 16 -6.02 -3.66 13.49
C ALA A 16 -7.25 -3.51 14.40
N ILE A 17 -7.21 -4.18 15.55
CA ILE A 17 -8.09 -3.89 16.68
C ILE A 17 -7.19 -3.34 17.79
N LYS A 18 -7.48 -2.14 18.25
CA LYS A 18 -6.74 -1.50 19.33
C LYS A 18 -7.72 -0.97 20.36
N ASN A 19 -7.56 -1.40 21.61
CA ASN A 19 -8.45 -1.01 22.72
C ASN A 19 -9.95 -1.27 22.41
N GLY A 20 -10.26 -2.38 21.75
CA GLY A 20 -11.63 -2.72 21.34
C GLY A 20 -12.16 -1.95 20.14
N GLN A 21 -11.37 -1.05 19.58
CA GLN A 21 -11.74 -0.29 18.38
C GLN A 21 -11.18 -0.95 17.12
N GLU A 22 -12.02 -1.12 16.14
CA GLU A 22 -11.67 -1.61 14.81
C GLU A 22 -11.11 -0.47 13.97
N LEU A 23 -9.87 -0.59 13.57
CA LEU A 23 -9.14 0.40 12.82
C LEU A 23 -8.67 -0.20 11.49
N TRP A 24 -8.71 0.60 10.45
CA TRP A 24 -8.12 0.24 9.18
C TRP A 24 -7.50 1.45 8.49
N LEU A 25 -6.50 1.22 7.67
CA LEU A 25 -5.81 2.24 6.90
C LEU A 25 -6.01 1.97 5.41
N PRO A 26 -6.52 2.93 4.63
CA PRO A 26 -6.57 2.80 3.18
C PRO A 26 -5.19 2.51 2.59
N LEU A 27 -5.13 1.63 1.59
CA LEU A 27 -3.87 1.25 0.95
C LEU A 27 -3.16 2.48 0.37
N ILE A 28 -3.90 3.37 -0.26
CA ILE A 28 -3.31 4.59 -0.85
C ILE A 28 -2.67 5.50 0.21
N ALA A 29 -3.28 5.63 1.38
CA ALA A 29 -2.69 6.37 2.50
C ALA A 29 -1.40 5.69 2.97
N HIS A 30 -1.41 4.36 3.13
CA HIS A 30 -0.23 3.59 3.49
C HIS A 30 0.92 3.77 2.49
N LEU A 31 0.63 3.75 1.19
CA LEU A 31 1.65 3.95 0.15
C LEU A 31 2.24 5.37 0.18
N ILE A 32 1.40 6.38 0.39
CA ILE A 32 1.84 7.78 0.52
C ILE A 32 2.72 7.96 1.77
N ASP A 33 2.30 7.41 2.90
CA ASP A 33 3.08 7.46 4.15
C ASP A 33 4.45 6.79 3.96
N THR A 34 4.48 5.60 3.37
CA THR A 34 5.74 4.89 3.12
C THR A 34 6.65 5.65 2.15
N LYS A 35 6.08 6.24 1.09
CA LYS A 35 6.84 7.13 0.19
C LYS A 35 7.51 8.27 0.96
N ASN A 36 6.79 8.90 1.88
CA ASN A 36 7.31 10.01 2.67
C ASN A 36 8.37 9.55 3.66
N VAL A 37 8.14 8.44 4.35
CA VAL A 37 9.10 7.87 5.32
C VAL A 37 10.40 7.46 4.64
N ILE A 38 10.33 6.74 3.52
CA ILE A 38 11.55 6.29 2.83
C ILE A 38 12.35 7.47 2.26
N ASN A 39 11.67 8.51 1.77
CA ASN A 39 12.33 9.72 1.33
C ASN A 39 13.01 10.47 2.50
N TRP A 40 12.36 10.49 3.66
CA TRP A 40 12.96 11.08 4.87
C TRP A 40 14.17 10.27 5.33
N LEU A 41 14.08 8.94 5.37
CA LEU A 41 15.19 8.06 5.72
C LEU A 41 16.39 8.24 4.78
N TYR A 42 16.14 8.33 3.47
CA TYR A 42 17.21 8.59 2.51
C TYR A 42 17.96 9.88 2.83
N ASN A 43 17.25 10.96 3.17
CA ASN A 43 17.86 12.27 3.38
C ASN A 43 18.50 12.46 4.78
N HIS A 44 18.06 11.70 5.80
CA HIS A 44 18.43 11.97 7.19
C HIS A 44 19.09 10.79 7.91
N TRP A 45 18.89 9.58 7.43
CA TRP A 45 19.42 8.39 8.07
C TRP A 45 20.65 7.83 7.33
N LEU A 46 20.68 7.91 6.01
CA LEU A 46 21.87 7.55 5.24
C LEU A 46 22.94 8.63 5.40
N SER A 47 24.18 8.21 5.61
CA SER A 47 25.33 9.10 5.59
C SER A 47 25.58 9.65 4.18
N ASP A 48 26.26 10.80 4.10
CA ASP A 48 26.65 11.41 2.81
C ASP A 48 27.43 10.41 1.93
N LYS A 49 28.24 9.57 2.55
CA LYS A 49 29.01 8.55 1.85
C LYS A 49 28.12 7.47 1.22
N GLU A 50 27.10 7.01 1.92
CA GLU A 50 26.14 6.04 1.40
C GLU A 50 25.27 6.63 0.30
N GLN A 51 24.84 7.87 0.45
CA GLN A 51 24.11 8.60 -0.59
C GLN A 51 24.98 8.73 -1.85
N LEU A 52 26.27 9.10 -1.72
CA LEU A 52 27.20 9.22 -2.83
C LEU A 52 27.40 7.88 -3.57
N ILE A 53 27.47 6.77 -2.85
CA ILE A 53 27.59 5.43 -3.46
C ILE A 53 26.34 5.14 -4.31
N ILE A 54 25.15 5.41 -3.81
CA ILE A 54 23.89 5.20 -4.54
C ILE A 54 23.85 6.09 -5.79
N GLU A 55 24.14 7.36 -5.65
CA GLU A 55 24.11 8.34 -6.73
C GLU A 55 25.15 8.01 -7.82
N SER A 56 26.35 7.59 -7.45
CA SER A 56 27.39 7.21 -8.40
C SER A 56 27.07 5.89 -9.13
N SER A 57 26.33 5.00 -8.49
CA SER A 57 25.89 3.73 -9.09
C SER A 57 24.76 3.90 -10.10
N LEU A 58 24.03 5.00 -10.05
CA LEU A 58 22.88 5.31 -10.89
C LEU A 58 23.03 6.71 -11.53
N PRO A 59 24.07 6.92 -12.34
CA PRO A 59 24.33 8.22 -12.95
C PRO A 59 23.15 8.63 -13.86
N ASN A 60 22.88 9.92 -13.89
CA ASN A 60 21.80 10.51 -14.68
C ASN A 60 20.37 10.14 -14.24
N GLN A 61 20.18 9.53 -13.07
CA GLN A 61 18.88 9.24 -12.49
C GLN A 61 18.50 10.29 -11.44
N ASN A 62 17.21 10.59 -11.36
CA ASN A 62 16.70 11.37 -10.24
C ASN A 62 16.48 10.41 -9.05
N ILE A 63 17.49 10.31 -8.18
CA ILE A 63 17.48 9.39 -7.04
C ILE A 63 16.32 9.66 -6.10
N HIS A 64 15.99 10.93 -5.83
CA HIS A 64 14.84 11.26 -4.98
C HIS A 64 13.51 10.79 -5.59
N ALA A 65 13.34 10.91 -6.90
CA ALA A 65 12.17 10.38 -7.57
C ALA A 65 12.11 8.85 -7.52
N LEU A 66 13.26 8.18 -7.70
CA LEU A 66 13.37 6.72 -7.61
C LEU A 66 13.05 6.22 -6.19
N VAL A 67 13.62 6.82 -5.17
CA VAL A 67 13.38 6.47 -3.75
C VAL A 67 11.89 6.61 -3.41
N LYS A 68 11.27 7.72 -3.79
CA LYS A 68 9.83 7.95 -3.61
C LYS A 68 8.98 6.93 -4.37
N PHE A 69 9.36 6.60 -5.59
CA PHE A 69 8.68 5.61 -6.40
C PHE A 69 8.74 4.22 -5.75
N LEU A 70 9.91 3.78 -5.32
CA LEU A 70 10.09 2.50 -4.63
C LEU A 70 9.23 2.41 -3.36
N GLY A 71 9.21 3.49 -2.57
CA GLY A 71 8.33 3.56 -1.39
C GLY A 71 6.84 3.49 -1.75
N CYS A 72 6.46 4.07 -2.88
CA CYS A 72 5.07 4.07 -3.33
C CYS A 72 4.60 2.70 -3.86
N VAL A 73 5.50 1.92 -4.48
CA VAL A 73 5.13 0.65 -5.12
C VAL A 73 5.42 -0.60 -4.30
N HIS A 74 6.15 -0.49 -3.18
CA HIS A 74 6.60 -1.65 -2.40
C HIS A 74 5.45 -2.60 -2.00
N ASP A 75 4.29 -2.05 -1.73
CA ASP A 75 3.08 -2.77 -1.31
C ASP A 75 1.98 -2.79 -2.39
N TYR A 76 2.33 -2.49 -3.64
CA TYR A 76 1.36 -2.48 -4.73
C TYR A 76 0.63 -3.83 -4.91
N GLY A 77 1.31 -4.93 -4.60
CA GLY A 77 0.71 -6.27 -4.57
C GLY A 77 -0.48 -6.42 -3.61
N LYS A 78 -0.66 -5.50 -2.66
CA LYS A 78 -1.84 -5.47 -1.78
C LYS A 78 -3.13 -5.06 -2.49
N CYS A 79 -3.04 -4.49 -3.70
CA CYS A 79 -4.22 -4.19 -4.53
C CYS A 79 -4.96 -5.45 -4.99
N ILE A 80 -4.28 -6.60 -5.02
CA ILE A 80 -4.90 -7.83 -5.55
C ILE A 80 -6.02 -8.32 -4.62
N PRO A 81 -7.10 -8.83 -5.20
CA PRO A 81 -8.24 -9.32 -4.42
C PRO A 81 -7.89 -10.45 -3.43
N ALA A 82 -6.89 -11.30 -3.73
CA ALA A 82 -6.42 -12.31 -2.79
C ALA A 82 -5.93 -11.68 -1.47
N PHE A 83 -5.25 -10.53 -1.54
CA PHE A 83 -4.85 -9.79 -0.35
C PHE A 83 -6.05 -9.09 0.28
N GLN A 84 -6.88 -8.42 -0.51
CA GLN A 84 -8.04 -7.67 -0.01
C GLN A 84 -9.08 -8.58 0.67
N GLY A 85 -9.16 -9.85 0.32
CA GLY A 85 -10.02 -10.85 0.95
C GLY A 85 -9.45 -11.51 2.21
N LYS A 86 -8.23 -11.16 2.64
CA LYS A 86 -7.63 -11.75 3.86
C LYS A 86 -8.41 -11.33 5.11
N PRO A 87 -8.66 -12.27 6.05
CA PRO A 87 -9.23 -11.93 7.34
C PRO A 87 -8.26 -11.05 8.14
N SER A 88 -8.80 -10.24 9.04
CA SER A 88 -8.00 -9.49 10.03
C SER A 88 -7.23 -10.45 10.93
N TYR A 89 -6.07 -10.03 11.40
CA TYR A 89 -5.23 -10.85 12.31
C TYR A 89 -5.99 -11.28 13.56
N GLN A 90 -6.81 -10.42 14.10
CA GLN A 90 -7.64 -10.66 15.29
C GLN A 90 -9.03 -11.22 14.93
N ARG A 91 -9.25 -11.58 13.64
CA ARG A 91 -10.47 -12.20 13.12
C ARG A 91 -11.76 -11.43 13.44
N SER A 92 -11.73 -10.11 13.35
CA SER A 92 -12.95 -9.31 13.39
C SER A 92 -13.79 -9.56 12.14
N LYS A 93 -14.85 -10.34 12.30
CA LYS A 93 -15.78 -10.62 11.19
C LYS A 93 -16.51 -9.35 10.74
N VAL A 94 -16.80 -8.43 11.66
CA VAL A 94 -17.50 -7.18 11.37
C VAL A 94 -16.64 -6.28 10.50
N LEU A 95 -15.39 -6.04 10.88
CA LEU A 95 -14.46 -5.25 10.10
C LEU A 95 -14.20 -5.87 8.72
N ASP A 96 -13.97 -7.17 8.66
CA ASP A 96 -13.69 -7.87 7.41
C ASP A 96 -14.89 -7.82 6.46
N GLN A 97 -16.12 -7.91 6.98
CA GLN A 97 -17.34 -7.80 6.20
C GLN A 97 -17.57 -6.38 5.69
N ASP A 98 -17.41 -5.36 6.54
CA ASP A 98 -17.56 -3.95 6.15
C ASP A 98 -16.58 -3.56 5.03
N LEU A 99 -15.31 -3.98 5.15
CA LEU A 99 -14.31 -3.71 4.12
C LEU A 99 -14.60 -4.45 2.82
N LEU A 100 -15.09 -5.70 2.89
CA LEU A 100 -15.51 -6.43 1.71
C LEU A 100 -16.69 -5.77 1.00
N GLU A 101 -17.71 -5.33 1.75
CA GLU A 101 -18.85 -4.62 1.19
C GLU A 101 -18.44 -3.32 0.51
N ARG A 102 -17.48 -2.58 1.07
CA ARG A 102 -16.92 -1.37 0.44
C ARG A 102 -16.31 -1.69 -0.92
N LEU A 103 -15.54 -2.77 -1.04
CA LEU A 103 -14.94 -3.21 -2.29
C LEU A 103 -16.02 -3.58 -3.32
N LEU A 104 -17.02 -4.34 -2.92
CA LEU A 104 -18.12 -4.76 -3.78
C LEU A 104 -18.92 -3.58 -4.31
N ARG A 105 -19.19 -2.57 -3.49
CA ARG A 105 -19.86 -1.32 -3.90
C ARG A 105 -19.07 -0.53 -4.95
N GLN A 106 -17.77 -0.74 -5.06
CA GLN A 106 -16.91 -0.13 -6.08
C GLN A 106 -16.72 -1.03 -7.31
N GLY A 107 -17.47 -2.12 -7.43
CA GLY A 107 -17.36 -3.07 -8.55
C GLY A 107 -16.14 -3.99 -8.46
N LEU A 108 -15.42 -4.00 -7.34
CA LEU A 108 -14.27 -4.87 -7.11
C LEU A 108 -14.76 -6.20 -6.54
N SER A 109 -14.73 -7.27 -7.32
CA SER A 109 -15.25 -8.58 -6.90
C SER A 109 -14.15 -9.59 -6.58
N ARG A 110 -14.46 -10.54 -5.67
CA ARG A 110 -13.58 -11.69 -5.38
C ARG A 110 -13.31 -12.58 -6.62
N ASN A 111 -14.23 -12.61 -7.57
CA ASN A 111 -14.16 -13.53 -8.71
C ASN A 111 -13.12 -13.13 -9.77
N VAL A 112 -12.70 -11.88 -9.80
CA VAL A 112 -11.61 -11.43 -10.67
C VAL A 112 -10.29 -12.08 -10.28
N THR A 113 -10.13 -12.50 -9.03
CA THR A 113 -8.90 -13.07 -8.48
C THR A 113 -8.67 -14.52 -8.83
N ARG A 114 -9.72 -15.34 -8.88
CA ARG A 114 -9.54 -16.75 -9.22
C ARG A 114 -9.11 -16.93 -10.67
N ARG A 115 -9.53 -16.04 -11.58
CA ARG A 115 -9.11 -16.10 -12.99
C ARG A 115 -7.67 -15.64 -13.19
N CYS A 116 -7.22 -14.57 -12.56
CA CYS A 116 -5.82 -14.10 -12.71
C CYS A 116 -4.77 -15.05 -12.14
N LEU A 117 -5.11 -15.86 -11.13
CA LEU A 117 -4.18 -16.84 -10.56
C LEU A 117 -4.15 -18.17 -11.32
N CYS A 118 -5.12 -18.44 -12.18
CA CYS A 118 -5.15 -19.65 -13.03
C CYS A 118 -4.50 -19.43 -14.40
N GLU A 119 -4.15 -18.19 -14.74
CA GLU A 119 -3.51 -17.84 -16.03
C GLU A 119 -2.01 -17.49 -15.87
N LEU A 120 -1.46 -17.62 -14.64
CA LEU A 120 -0.02 -17.56 -14.32
C LEU A 120 0.52 -18.94 -14.01
#